data_08fb46b40779fdde07eef6e649b1e47c
#
_entry.id   08fb46b40779fdde07eef6e649b1e47c
#
_cell.length_a   1.000
_cell.length_b   1.000
_cell.length_c   1.000
_cell.angle_alpha   90.00
_cell.angle_beta   90.00
_cell.angle_gamma   90.00
#
_symmetry.space_group_name_H-M   'P 1'
#
loop_
_entity.id
_entity.type
_entity.pdbx_description
1 polymer ?
#
loop_
_entity_poly.entity_id
_entity_poly.type
_entity_poly.pdbx_seq_one_letter_code
_entity_poly.pdbx_strand_id
1 'polypeptide(L)'
;MMASCPQDSLYHAEGDVWTHTMMVMDGAEKRSHTLAGEPLGIMRLATLFHDSAKHDVTSIEWCDKENRERVKQPGHAAKGADRAWRALIDAGFPVSDAREVVGICQWHQRPSHIPEQPNQQGRVARFVAEGGRWDRLLAFCESDQEGRISPNVEEGLISLGILRIDIEDLSSNLGFDLMSGESPDSPEWRVRLGLSFDADPFYAPEHKQRPVLTVMSGLPGSGKSTIARGMGERGAVIVSLDQIRKEFKDYKRNQEFEGRCYQEAASRLKQALASGKSVVWDACCVDQRARGKVLAIGRAYDALTTVISNDDPANEAFERNSKRENPVPNHIMEAMANKREMVLSTEAHSVISVRSGVMTDVSRRLASDAQPSPTP
;
A
#
# COMPACT_ATOMS: atom_id res chain seq x y z
N MET A 1 4.41 8.33 22.95
CA MET A 1 5.06 8.65 21.67
C MET A 1 4.41 9.84 20.97
N MET A 2 3.09 9.85 20.70
CA MET A 2 2.41 11.00 20.08
C MET A 2 2.28 12.18 21.06
N ALA A 3 1.90 11.91 22.31
CA ALA A 3 1.99 12.89 23.39
C ALA A 3 3.44 13.32 23.58
N SER A 4 3.66 14.62 23.67
CA SER A 4 4.97 15.29 23.72
C SER A 4 5.82 15.22 22.43
N CYS A 5 5.31 14.68 21.32
CA CYS A 5 5.96 14.82 20.01
C CYS A 5 5.72 16.23 19.47
N PRO A 6 6.77 17.05 19.33
CA PRO A 6 6.62 18.44 18.91
C PRO A 6 6.18 18.53 17.44
N GLN A 7 5.44 19.60 17.14
CA GLN A 7 5.06 20.00 15.78
C GLN A 7 5.54 21.43 15.49
N ASP A 8 5.54 21.82 14.23
CA ASP A 8 5.89 23.19 13.87
C ASP A 8 4.80 24.15 14.37
N SER A 9 5.13 25.05 15.29
CA SER A 9 4.19 25.92 15.98
C SER A 9 3.48 26.94 15.08
N LEU A 10 3.98 27.19 13.86
CA LEU A 10 3.29 28.03 12.89
C LEU A 10 2.11 27.30 12.23
N TYR A 11 2.24 26.00 12.03
CA TYR A 11 1.25 25.17 11.34
C TYR A 11 0.44 24.27 12.27
N HIS A 12 0.84 24.19 13.54
CA HIS A 12 0.26 23.35 14.59
C HIS A 12 0.36 24.05 15.96
N ALA A 13 -0.30 25.22 16.09
CA ALA A 13 -0.30 25.94 17.35
C ALA A 13 -1.16 25.29 18.45
N GLU A 14 -1.92 24.24 18.11
CA GLU A 14 -2.66 23.40 19.04
C GLU A 14 -1.75 22.58 19.98
N GLY A 15 -0.48 22.37 19.59
CA GLY A 15 0.50 21.72 20.47
C GLY A 15 1.13 20.45 19.90
N ASP A 16 1.09 19.35 20.66
CA ASP A 16 1.73 18.09 20.25
C ASP A 16 0.85 17.24 19.29
N VAL A 17 1.46 16.20 18.71
CA VAL A 17 0.80 15.30 17.76
C VAL A 17 -0.47 14.65 18.36
N TRP A 18 -0.49 14.37 19.67
CA TRP A 18 -1.65 13.75 20.30
C TRP A 18 -2.84 14.72 20.38
N THR A 19 -2.58 15.96 20.79
CA THR A 19 -3.60 17.01 20.84
C THR A 19 -4.22 17.22 19.48
N HIS A 20 -3.38 17.37 18.42
CA HIS A 20 -3.84 17.43 17.04
C HIS A 20 -4.70 16.22 16.66
N THR A 21 -4.21 15.01 16.92
CA THR A 21 -4.95 13.77 16.61
C THR A 21 -6.35 13.74 17.23
N MET A 22 -6.51 14.23 18.47
CA MET A 22 -7.82 14.27 19.12
C MET A 22 -8.76 15.30 18.49
N MET A 23 -8.25 16.45 18.05
CA MET A 23 -9.04 17.45 17.32
C MET A 23 -9.48 16.92 15.93
N VAL A 24 -8.59 16.21 15.22
CA VAL A 24 -8.93 15.54 13.96
C VAL A 24 -10.00 14.47 14.19
N MET A 25 -9.94 13.73 15.30
CA MET A 25 -10.91 12.67 15.63
C MET A 25 -12.33 13.21 15.70
N ASP A 26 -12.55 14.35 16.36
CA ASP A 26 -13.87 14.97 16.49
C ASP A 26 -14.45 15.34 15.11
N GLY A 27 -13.62 15.86 14.21
CA GLY A 27 -14.01 16.18 12.83
C GLY A 27 -14.31 14.94 11.99
N ALA A 28 -13.46 13.94 12.08
CA ALA A 28 -13.57 12.68 11.34
C ALA A 28 -14.83 11.88 11.74
N GLU A 29 -15.16 11.84 13.04
CA GLU A 29 -16.37 11.20 13.54
C GLU A 29 -17.65 11.87 13.00
N LYS A 30 -17.72 13.20 13.05
CA LYS A 30 -18.86 13.96 12.52
C LYS A 30 -19.07 13.68 11.03
N ARG A 31 -17.99 13.70 10.24
CA ARG A 31 -18.06 13.46 8.79
C ARG A 31 -18.36 12.02 8.43
N SER A 32 -17.96 11.04 9.24
CA SER A 32 -18.22 9.63 8.95
C SER A 32 -19.72 9.31 8.83
N HIS A 33 -20.59 10.04 9.55
CA HIS A 33 -22.04 9.87 9.49
C HIS A 33 -22.68 10.40 8.20
N THR A 34 -21.96 11.23 7.43
CA THR A 34 -22.43 11.76 6.14
C THR A 34 -21.94 10.95 4.94
N LEU A 35 -21.05 9.99 5.17
CA LEU A 35 -20.44 9.18 4.13
C LEU A 35 -21.20 7.87 3.92
N ALA A 36 -21.24 7.39 2.68
CA ALA A 36 -21.85 6.11 2.35
C ALA A 36 -21.18 4.95 3.11
N GLY A 37 -22.00 4.11 3.74
CA GLY A 37 -21.55 2.96 4.53
C GLY A 37 -21.03 3.33 5.94
N GLU A 38 -21.24 4.56 6.40
CA GLU A 38 -20.91 5.03 7.75
C GLU A 38 -19.54 4.54 8.27
N PRO A 39 -18.43 4.94 7.65
CA PRO A 39 -17.11 4.35 7.88
C PRO A 39 -16.46 4.82 9.21
N LEU A 40 -17.23 4.90 10.30
CA LEU A 40 -16.77 5.41 11.59
C LEU A 40 -15.50 4.69 12.09
N GLY A 41 -15.48 3.36 12.01
CA GLY A 41 -14.31 2.57 12.41
C GLY A 41 -13.07 2.88 11.57
N ILE A 42 -13.24 2.99 10.24
CA ILE A 42 -12.16 3.34 9.31
C ILE A 42 -11.61 4.74 9.62
N MET A 43 -12.50 5.73 9.80
CA MET A 43 -12.11 7.12 10.08
C MET A 43 -11.37 7.24 11.41
N ARG A 44 -11.84 6.56 12.46
CA ARG A 44 -11.16 6.53 13.78
C ARG A 44 -9.78 5.90 13.68
N LEU A 45 -9.65 4.77 13.01
CA LEU A 45 -8.36 4.08 12.84
C LEU A 45 -7.41 4.92 11.99
N ALA A 46 -7.87 5.51 10.88
CA ALA A 46 -7.06 6.40 10.08
C ALA A 46 -6.55 7.59 10.91
N THR A 47 -7.41 8.20 11.73
CA THR A 47 -7.02 9.30 12.63
C THR A 47 -5.94 8.87 13.63
N LEU A 48 -6.04 7.68 14.23
CA LEU A 48 -5.05 7.19 15.18
C LEU A 48 -3.69 6.90 14.52
N PHE A 49 -3.68 6.53 13.23
CA PHE A 49 -2.44 6.10 12.58
C PHE A 49 -1.80 7.17 11.68
N HIS A 50 -2.53 8.17 11.14
CA HIS A 50 -2.01 9.08 10.11
C HIS A 50 -0.70 9.75 10.51
N ASP A 51 -0.61 10.22 11.75
CA ASP A 51 0.53 10.93 12.33
C ASP A 51 1.35 10.10 13.32
N SER A 52 1.02 8.82 13.51
CA SER A 52 1.65 7.96 14.51
C SER A 52 3.17 7.78 14.35
N ALA A 53 3.70 8.03 13.16
CA ALA A 53 5.12 7.92 12.86
C ALA A 53 5.88 9.26 12.91
N LYS A 54 5.23 10.39 13.21
CA LYS A 54 5.90 11.70 13.33
C LYS A 54 7.06 11.66 14.31
N HIS A 55 6.89 11.03 15.47
CA HIS A 55 7.94 10.88 16.46
C HIS A 55 9.24 10.22 15.92
N ASP A 56 9.11 9.28 14.99
CA ASP A 56 10.26 8.50 14.48
C ASP A 56 11.09 9.28 13.45
N VAL A 57 10.56 10.38 12.93
CA VAL A 57 11.13 11.14 11.81
C VAL A 57 11.25 12.62 12.11
N THR A 58 10.98 13.04 13.36
CA THR A 58 11.08 14.43 13.76
C THR A 58 12.54 14.91 13.71
N SER A 59 12.78 16.00 12.99
CA SER A 59 14.01 16.77 13.01
C SER A 59 13.71 18.25 13.24
N ILE A 60 14.65 18.97 13.82
CA ILE A 60 14.59 20.43 13.99
C ILE A 60 15.70 21.00 13.14
N GLU A 61 15.33 21.88 12.22
CA GLU A 61 16.25 22.50 11.27
C GLU A 61 16.03 24.02 11.21
N TRP A 62 17.11 24.77 11.05
CA TRP A 62 17.02 26.21 10.82
C TRP A 62 16.46 26.50 9.44
N CYS A 63 15.50 27.39 9.34
CA CYS A 63 14.93 27.87 8.09
C CYS A 63 15.32 29.31 7.83
N ASP A 64 16.26 29.56 6.93
CA ASP A 64 16.75 30.90 6.59
C ASP A 64 15.65 31.82 6.04
N LYS A 65 14.69 31.25 5.29
CA LYS A 65 13.57 32.02 4.71
C LYS A 65 12.62 32.58 5.78
N GLU A 66 12.42 31.84 6.86
CA GLU A 66 11.52 32.20 7.95
C GLU A 66 12.24 32.77 9.17
N ASN A 67 13.58 32.72 9.15
CA ASN A 67 14.48 33.16 10.23
C ASN A 67 14.08 32.55 11.60
N ARG A 68 13.80 31.21 11.60
CA ARG A 68 13.42 30.43 12.80
C ARG A 68 13.78 28.96 12.65
N GLU A 69 13.76 28.26 13.76
CA GLU A 69 13.76 26.80 13.75
C GLU A 69 12.40 26.27 13.24
N ARG A 70 12.46 25.21 12.43
CA ARG A 70 11.29 24.47 11.94
C ARG A 70 11.37 23.02 12.40
N VAL A 71 10.23 22.51 12.86
CA VAL A 71 10.05 21.07 13.09
C VAL A 71 9.61 20.43 11.79
N LYS A 72 10.39 19.45 11.31
CA LYS A 72 10.09 18.68 10.09
C LYS A 72 9.87 17.22 10.42
N GLN A 73 8.94 16.59 9.70
CA GLN A 73 8.59 15.19 9.89
C GLN A 73 8.46 14.47 8.52
N PRO A 74 9.56 14.39 7.74
CA PRO A 74 9.51 13.86 6.38
C PRO A 74 9.17 12.38 6.37
N GLY A 75 8.25 11.98 5.47
CA GLY A 75 7.91 10.57 5.25
C GLY A 75 7.07 9.91 6.35
N HIS A 76 6.55 10.67 7.33
CA HIS A 76 5.72 10.10 8.39
C HIS A 76 4.45 9.43 7.86
N ALA A 77 3.86 9.95 6.78
CA ALA A 77 2.66 9.38 6.16
C ALA A 77 2.88 7.93 5.70
N ALA A 78 3.97 7.67 4.96
CA ALA A 78 4.31 6.32 4.51
C ALA A 78 4.65 5.40 5.69
N LYS A 79 5.47 5.86 6.65
CA LYS A 79 5.79 5.06 7.84
C LYS A 79 4.57 4.79 8.74
N GLY A 80 3.65 5.77 8.86
CA GLY A 80 2.38 5.63 9.57
C GLY A 80 1.48 4.59 8.91
N ALA A 81 1.39 4.63 7.57
CA ALA A 81 0.67 3.65 6.77
C ALA A 81 1.20 2.22 6.96
N ASP A 82 2.53 2.03 6.92
CA ASP A 82 3.16 0.73 7.18
C ASP A 82 2.91 0.24 8.61
N ARG A 83 2.92 1.15 9.58
CA ARG A 83 2.60 0.84 10.98
C ARG A 83 1.14 0.41 11.11
N ALA A 84 0.22 1.14 10.47
CA ALA A 84 -1.20 0.81 10.44
C ALA A 84 -1.42 -0.58 9.83
N TRP A 85 -0.82 -0.87 8.68
CA TRP A 85 -0.91 -2.17 8.03
C TRP A 85 -0.55 -3.31 8.97
N ARG A 86 0.66 -3.26 9.55
CA ARG A 86 1.15 -4.32 10.44
C ARG A 86 0.24 -4.47 11.67
N ALA A 87 -0.11 -3.36 12.33
CA ALA A 87 -0.92 -3.39 13.53
C ALA A 87 -2.33 -3.96 13.28
N LEU A 88 -2.98 -3.54 12.19
CA LEU A 88 -4.34 -3.98 11.87
C LEU A 88 -4.38 -5.44 11.43
N ILE A 89 -3.42 -5.88 10.60
CA ILE A 89 -3.33 -7.28 10.18
C ILE A 89 -3.03 -8.19 11.38
N ASP A 90 -2.09 -7.81 12.24
CA ASP A 90 -1.71 -8.60 13.42
C ASP A 90 -2.82 -8.61 14.48
N ALA A 91 -3.64 -7.56 14.56
CA ALA A 91 -4.83 -7.49 15.42
C ALA A 91 -6.06 -8.24 14.86
N GLY A 92 -5.98 -8.78 13.63
CA GLY A 92 -7.06 -9.58 13.07
C GLY A 92 -8.13 -8.79 12.29
N PHE A 93 -7.93 -7.51 12.01
CA PHE A 93 -8.88 -6.72 11.21
C PHE A 93 -9.06 -7.28 9.80
N PRO A 94 -10.25 -7.09 9.17
CA PRO A 94 -10.46 -7.42 7.76
C PRO A 94 -9.41 -6.73 6.88
N VAL A 95 -8.93 -7.45 5.85
CA VAL A 95 -7.92 -6.93 4.92
C VAL A 95 -8.45 -5.69 4.18
N SER A 96 -9.74 -5.68 3.80
CA SER A 96 -10.41 -4.53 3.16
C SER A 96 -10.26 -3.26 4.00
N ASP A 97 -10.63 -3.36 5.28
CA ASP A 97 -10.62 -2.23 6.22
C ASP A 97 -9.20 -1.72 6.47
N ALA A 98 -8.26 -2.67 6.70
CA ALA A 98 -6.86 -2.33 6.87
C ALA A 98 -6.28 -1.60 5.64
N ARG A 99 -6.61 -2.05 4.42
CA ARG A 99 -6.20 -1.40 3.17
C ARG A 99 -6.72 0.02 3.06
N GLU A 100 -7.97 0.26 3.44
CA GLU A 100 -8.58 1.57 3.36
C GLU A 100 -7.96 2.55 4.37
N VAL A 101 -7.76 2.13 5.62
CA VAL A 101 -7.05 2.91 6.64
C VAL A 101 -5.64 3.26 6.16
N VAL A 102 -4.91 2.29 5.61
CA VAL A 102 -3.56 2.49 5.07
C VAL A 102 -3.56 3.50 3.93
N GLY A 103 -4.53 3.41 3.02
CA GLY A 103 -4.69 4.35 1.90
C GLY A 103 -4.87 5.79 2.40
N ILE A 104 -5.76 6.02 3.37
CA ILE A 104 -5.97 7.34 3.98
C ILE A 104 -4.67 7.84 4.63
N CYS A 105 -4.02 7.02 5.46
CA CYS A 105 -2.77 7.39 6.12
C CYS A 105 -1.66 7.75 5.13
N GLN A 106 -1.53 7.00 4.03
CA GLN A 106 -0.49 7.23 3.03
C GLN A 106 -0.71 8.49 2.21
N TRP A 107 -1.99 8.87 1.98
CA TRP A 107 -2.34 9.95 1.08
C TRP A 107 -2.73 11.25 1.78
N HIS A 108 -2.98 11.27 3.09
CA HIS A 108 -3.60 12.41 3.79
C HIS A 108 -2.93 13.77 3.55
N GLN A 109 -1.62 13.82 3.29
CA GLN A 109 -0.90 15.07 3.04
C GLN A 109 -0.94 15.56 1.58
N ARG A 110 -1.38 14.71 0.63
CA ARG A 110 -1.28 15.02 -0.80
C ARG A 110 -2.43 15.84 -1.35
N PRO A 111 -3.69 15.64 -0.91
CA PRO A 111 -4.87 16.21 -1.56
C PRO A 111 -4.83 17.74 -1.69
N SER A 112 -4.47 18.46 -0.63
CA SER A 112 -4.40 19.92 -0.66
C SER A 112 -3.37 20.50 -1.65
N HIS A 113 -2.42 19.68 -2.11
CA HIS A 113 -1.39 20.10 -3.06
C HIS A 113 -1.62 19.60 -4.49
N ILE A 114 -2.60 18.72 -4.72
CA ILE A 114 -2.86 18.16 -6.06
C ILE A 114 -3.27 19.24 -7.07
N PRO A 115 -4.15 20.23 -6.74
CA PRO A 115 -4.56 21.25 -7.70
C PRO A 115 -3.41 22.06 -8.30
N GLU A 116 -2.29 22.18 -7.61
CA GLU A 116 -1.10 22.90 -8.06
C GLU A 116 -0.09 22.03 -8.82
N GLN A 117 -0.31 20.71 -8.87
CA GLN A 117 0.66 19.78 -9.44
C GLN A 117 0.42 19.58 -10.93
N PRO A 118 1.49 19.38 -11.74
CA PRO A 118 1.34 18.89 -13.09
C PRO A 118 0.71 17.47 -13.06
N ASN A 119 -0.05 17.12 -14.12
CA ASN A 119 -0.71 15.83 -14.27
C ASN A 119 -1.66 15.45 -13.10
N GLN A 120 -2.41 16.42 -12.64
CA GLN A 120 -3.41 16.31 -11.59
C GLN A 120 -4.35 15.11 -11.80
N GLN A 121 -4.88 14.94 -13.01
CA GLN A 121 -5.79 13.84 -13.36
C GLN A 121 -5.17 12.46 -13.14
N GLY A 122 -3.90 12.28 -13.51
CA GLY A 122 -3.17 11.03 -13.26
C GLY A 122 -3.01 10.75 -11.76
N ARG A 123 -2.82 11.79 -10.94
CA ARG A 123 -2.73 11.66 -9.47
C ARG A 123 -4.07 11.27 -8.86
N VAL A 124 -5.16 11.90 -9.31
CA VAL A 124 -6.52 11.56 -8.89
C VAL A 124 -6.86 10.11 -9.23
N ALA A 125 -6.65 9.71 -10.48
CA ALA A 125 -6.92 8.36 -10.95
C ALA A 125 -6.05 7.32 -10.25
N ARG A 126 -4.78 7.64 -9.94
CA ARG A 126 -3.87 6.74 -9.22
C ARG A 126 -4.37 6.36 -7.83
N PHE A 127 -4.91 7.29 -7.05
CA PHE A 127 -5.43 6.96 -5.72
C PHE A 127 -6.54 5.91 -5.80
N VAL A 128 -7.45 6.05 -6.77
CA VAL A 128 -8.50 5.06 -7.02
C VAL A 128 -7.92 3.74 -7.53
N ALA A 129 -6.92 3.79 -8.41
CA ALA A 129 -6.19 2.60 -8.87
C ALA A 129 -5.51 1.83 -7.72
N GLU A 130 -5.09 2.53 -6.66
CA GLU A 130 -4.56 1.95 -5.41
C GLU A 130 -5.66 1.39 -4.48
N GLY A 131 -6.93 1.52 -4.86
CA GLY A 131 -8.10 1.04 -4.10
C GLY A 131 -8.71 2.11 -3.18
N GLY A 132 -8.31 3.38 -3.35
CA GLY A 132 -8.80 4.48 -2.52
C GLY A 132 -10.19 5.00 -2.90
N ARG A 133 -10.82 5.69 -1.95
CA ARG A 133 -12.08 6.41 -2.09
C ARG A 133 -11.87 7.89 -1.82
N TRP A 134 -12.17 8.72 -2.79
CA TRP A 134 -11.99 10.16 -2.63
C TRP A 134 -12.97 10.79 -1.64
N ASP A 135 -14.21 10.31 -1.55
CA ASP A 135 -15.18 10.80 -0.56
C ASP A 135 -14.64 10.69 0.87
N ARG A 136 -14.00 9.57 1.21
CA ARG A 136 -13.43 9.32 2.56
C ARG A 136 -12.12 10.06 2.78
N LEU A 137 -11.24 10.08 1.78
CA LEU A 137 -9.97 10.80 1.91
C LEU A 137 -10.18 12.31 2.03
N LEU A 138 -11.08 12.91 1.24
CA LEU A 138 -11.38 14.33 1.34
C LEU A 138 -12.00 14.67 2.70
N ALA A 139 -12.98 13.90 3.17
CA ALA A 139 -13.59 14.10 4.49
C ALA A 139 -12.55 13.99 5.62
N PHE A 140 -11.58 13.05 5.48
CA PHE A 140 -10.47 12.95 6.42
C PHE A 140 -9.57 14.18 6.37
N CYS A 141 -9.14 14.61 5.17
CA CYS A 141 -8.26 15.78 5.00
C CYS A 141 -8.91 17.09 5.44
N GLU A 142 -10.22 17.26 5.24
CA GLU A 142 -10.99 18.37 5.79
C GLU A 142 -10.94 18.35 7.32
N SER A 143 -11.09 17.19 7.94
CA SER A 143 -10.98 17.03 9.40
C SER A 143 -9.57 17.31 9.90
N ASP A 144 -8.53 16.89 9.16
CA ASP A 144 -7.14 17.16 9.47
C ASP A 144 -6.81 18.66 9.39
N GLN A 145 -7.35 19.36 8.40
CA GLN A 145 -7.20 20.82 8.30
C GLN A 145 -7.90 21.56 9.44
N GLU A 146 -9.16 21.22 9.74
CA GLU A 146 -9.91 21.84 10.84
C GLU A 146 -9.35 21.49 12.22
N GLY A 147 -8.66 20.38 12.36
CA GLY A 147 -7.96 19.96 13.58
C GLY A 147 -6.67 20.73 13.83
N ARG A 148 -6.30 21.68 12.98
CA ARG A 148 -5.10 22.52 13.11
C ARG A 148 -5.44 23.92 13.61
N ILE A 149 -4.57 24.50 14.42
CA ILE A 149 -4.54 25.94 14.69
C ILE A 149 -3.40 26.52 13.88
N SER A 150 -3.74 27.00 12.66
CA SER A 150 -2.78 27.48 11.67
C SER A 150 -3.38 28.59 10.81
N PRO A 151 -2.59 29.58 10.34
CA PRO A 151 -3.08 30.60 9.43
C PRO A 151 -3.51 30.05 8.05
N ASN A 152 -3.09 28.84 7.69
CA ASN A 152 -3.32 28.28 6.35
C ASN A 152 -4.50 27.31 6.29
N VAL A 153 -5.33 27.21 7.34
CA VAL A 153 -6.48 26.28 7.38
C VAL A 153 -7.47 26.58 6.26
N GLU A 154 -7.85 27.84 6.09
CA GLU A 154 -8.82 28.25 5.06
C GLU A 154 -8.31 27.98 3.65
N GLU A 155 -7.04 28.29 3.37
CA GLU A 155 -6.39 27.99 2.08
C GLU A 155 -6.39 26.47 1.79
N GLY A 156 -6.07 25.67 2.79
CA GLY A 156 -6.10 24.21 2.68
C GLY A 156 -7.50 23.68 2.38
N LEU A 157 -8.54 24.20 3.03
CA LEU A 157 -9.94 23.82 2.78
C LEU A 157 -10.41 24.24 1.39
N ILE A 158 -10.02 25.43 0.91
CA ILE A 158 -10.29 25.89 -0.46
C ILE A 158 -9.66 24.93 -1.47
N SER A 159 -8.39 24.56 -1.29
CA SER A 159 -7.69 23.61 -2.17
C SER A 159 -8.40 22.24 -2.22
N LEU A 160 -8.89 21.74 -1.09
CA LEU A 160 -9.67 20.49 -1.05
C LEU A 160 -11.01 20.64 -1.78
N GLY A 161 -11.66 21.80 -1.66
CA GLY A 161 -12.89 22.12 -2.42
C GLY A 161 -12.67 22.15 -3.93
N ILE A 162 -11.58 22.75 -4.40
CA ILE A 162 -11.18 22.75 -5.81
C ILE A 162 -10.93 21.32 -6.28
N LEU A 163 -10.15 20.55 -5.52
CA LEU A 163 -9.87 19.15 -5.86
C LEU A 163 -11.15 18.30 -5.96
N ARG A 164 -12.15 18.54 -5.12
CA ARG A 164 -13.44 17.86 -5.21
C ARG A 164 -14.11 18.08 -6.56
N ILE A 165 -14.16 19.32 -7.04
CA ILE A 165 -14.71 19.70 -8.35
C ILE A 165 -13.92 18.99 -9.47
N ASP A 166 -12.58 19.03 -9.40
CA ASP A 166 -11.73 18.36 -10.39
C ASP A 166 -11.93 16.83 -10.44
N ILE A 167 -12.19 16.19 -9.30
CA ILE A 167 -12.51 14.76 -9.24
C ILE A 167 -13.88 14.48 -9.87
N GLU A 168 -14.88 15.30 -9.61
CA GLU A 168 -16.23 15.16 -10.17
C GLU A 168 -16.22 15.35 -11.70
N ASP A 169 -15.47 16.35 -12.20
CA ASP A 169 -15.26 16.57 -13.62
C ASP A 169 -14.54 15.40 -14.29
N LEU A 170 -13.47 14.92 -13.68
CA LEU A 170 -12.72 13.75 -14.19
C LEU A 170 -13.60 12.48 -14.18
N SER A 171 -14.41 12.28 -13.13
CA SER A 171 -15.35 11.17 -13.02
C SER A 171 -16.36 11.20 -14.19
N SER A 172 -16.91 12.37 -14.47
CA SER A 172 -17.84 12.56 -15.58
C SER A 172 -17.20 12.26 -16.93
N ASN A 173 -15.95 12.66 -17.13
CA ASN A 173 -15.22 12.43 -18.39
C ASN A 173 -14.79 10.98 -18.58
N LEU A 174 -14.49 10.25 -17.49
CA LEU A 174 -14.10 8.84 -17.53
C LEU A 174 -15.31 7.90 -17.53
N GLY A 175 -16.49 8.36 -17.08
CA GLY A 175 -17.68 7.53 -16.91
C GLY A 175 -17.64 6.59 -15.70
N PHE A 176 -16.85 6.92 -14.67
CA PHE A 176 -16.73 6.17 -13.40
C PHE A 176 -16.79 7.12 -12.21
N ASP A 177 -17.48 6.72 -11.14
CA ASP A 177 -17.55 7.50 -9.92
C ASP A 177 -16.26 7.34 -9.09
N LEU A 178 -15.26 8.18 -9.35
CA LEU A 178 -13.99 8.19 -8.62
C LEU A 178 -14.16 8.57 -7.14
N MET A 179 -15.22 9.30 -6.79
CA MET A 179 -15.51 9.66 -5.39
C MET A 179 -15.78 8.39 -4.56
N SER A 180 -16.58 7.47 -5.06
CA SER A 180 -16.84 6.17 -4.42
C SER A 180 -15.74 5.14 -4.62
N GLY A 181 -14.74 5.43 -5.45
CA GLY A 181 -13.62 4.54 -5.78
C GLY A 181 -13.88 3.62 -6.96
N GLU A 182 -14.86 3.91 -7.82
CA GLU A 182 -15.06 3.17 -9.06
C GLU A 182 -13.91 3.45 -10.04
N SER A 183 -13.56 2.44 -10.82
CA SER A 183 -12.49 2.52 -11.81
C SER A 183 -12.71 1.54 -12.97
N PRO A 184 -12.04 1.76 -14.12
CA PRO A 184 -12.06 0.79 -15.21
C PRO A 184 -11.65 -0.61 -14.74
N ASP A 185 -12.33 -1.64 -15.25
CA ASP A 185 -11.90 -3.03 -15.05
C ASP A 185 -10.73 -3.37 -16.00
N SER A 186 -9.60 -2.67 -15.80
CA SER A 186 -8.37 -2.84 -16.59
C SER A 186 -7.15 -2.97 -15.68
N PRO A 187 -6.57 -4.18 -15.57
CA PRO A 187 -5.32 -4.38 -14.85
C PRO A 187 -4.18 -3.52 -15.38
N GLU A 188 -4.09 -3.33 -16.70
CA GLU A 188 -3.08 -2.51 -17.35
C GLU A 188 -3.22 -1.04 -16.97
N TRP A 189 -4.45 -0.53 -16.85
CA TRP A 189 -4.72 0.83 -16.39
C TRP A 189 -4.17 1.06 -14.97
N ARG A 190 -4.47 0.14 -14.04
CA ARG A 190 -3.97 0.24 -12.66
C ARG A 190 -2.46 0.22 -12.57
N VAL A 191 -1.81 -0.75 -13.24
CA VAL A 191 -0.34 -0.88 -13.22
C VAL A 191 0.33 0.35 -13.82
N ARG A 192 -0.19 0.89 -14.90
CA ARG A 192 0.36 2.10 -15.53
C ARG A 192 0.32 3.31 -14.59
N LEU A 193 -0.82 3.55 -13.96
CA LEU A 193 -0.99 4.63 -12.98
C LEU A 193 -0.06 4.44 -11.76
N GLY A 194 0.18 3.20 -11.36
CA GLY A 194 1.15 2.87 -10.31
C GLY A 194 2.61 3.16 -10.67
N LEU A 195 2.95 3.07 -11.95
CA LEU A 195 4.32 3.28 -12.43
C LEU A 195 4.68 4.76 -12.62
N SER A 196 3.71 5.62 -12.93
CA SER A 196 3.95 7.04 -13.17
C SER A 196 2.78 7.90 -12.76
N PHE A 197 3.06 9.03 -12.11
CA PHE A 197 2.07 10.08 -11.88
C PHE A 197 1.68 10.81 -13.18
N ASP A 198 2.47 10.67 -14.24
CA ASP A 198 2.25 11.26 -15.56
C ASP A 198 1.44 10.33 -16.48
N ALA A 199 0.95 9.20 -15.96
CA ALA A 199 0.13 8.30 -16.74
C ALA A 199 -1.22 8.93 -17.07
N ASP A 200 -1.58 8.89 -18.36
CA ASP A 200 -2.87 9.37 -18.84
C ASP A 200 -4.00 8.44 -18.35
N PRO A 201 -4.96 8.93 -17.57
CA PRO A 201 -6.06 8.11 -17.07
C PRO A 201 -7.09 7.69 -18.13
N PHE A 202 -7.10 8.35 -19.30
CA PHE A 202 -7.99 8.01 -20.41
C PHE A 202 -7.48 6.85 -21.27
N TYR A 203 -6.22 6.43 -21.09
CA TYR A 203 -5.65 5.35 -21.84
C TYR A 203 -5.64 4.03 -21.05
N ALA A 204 -6.44 3.06 -21.48
CA ALA A 204 -6.45 1.68 -20.98
C ALA A 204 -6.01 0.74 -22.12
N PRO A 205 -4.79 0.19 -22.08
CA PRO A 205 -4.32 -0.77 -23.09
C PRO A 205 -5.17 -2.05 -23.08
N GLU A 206 -5.28 -2.67 -24.27
CA GLU A 206 -5.94 -3.97 -24.40
C GLU A 206 -5.16 -5.08 -23.70
N HIS A 207 -5.89 -6.02 -23.15
CA HIS A 207 -5.32 -7.22 -22.55
C HIS A 207 -4.88 -8.20 -23.65
N LYS A 208 -3.60 -8.65 -23.59
CA LYS A 208 -3.06 -9.67 -24.50
C LYS A 208 -2.75 -10.95 -23.74
N GLN A 209 -2.85 -12.10 -24.43
CA GLN A 209 -2.41 -13.36 -23.84
C GLN A 209 -0.88 -13.36 -23.68
N ARG A 210 -0.38 -13.54 -22.46
CA ARG A 210 1.03 -13.43 -22.09
C ARG A 210 1.38 -14.47 -21.03
N PRO A 211 2.67 -14.84 -20.86
CA PRO A 211 3.08 -15.63 -19.69
C PRO A 211 2.78 -14.89 -18.40
N VAL A 212 2.54 -15.61 -17.32
CA VAL A 212 2.23 -15.03 -16.01
C VAL A 212 3.46 -15.16 -15.11
N LEU A 213 3.87 -14.05 -14.52
CA LEU A 213 4.79 -14.03 -13.38
C LEU A 213 4.02 -13.85 -12.09
N THR A 214 4.02 -14.86 -11.23
CA THR A 214 3.48 -14.76 -9.88
C THR A 214 4.60 -14.56 -8.87
N VAL A 215 4.53 -13.47 -8.10
CA VAL A 215 5.48 -13.16 -7.01
C VAL A 215 4.80 -13.45 -5.67
N MET A 216 5.42 -14.32 -4.88
CA MET A 216 4.96 -14.60 -3.53
C MET A 216 5.43 -13.53 -2.55
N SER A 217 4.55 -13.05 -1.68
CA SER A 217 4.85 -12.12 -0.60
C SER A 217 4.39 -12.69 0.74
N GLY A 218 5.19 -12.52 1.80
CA GLY A 218 4.83 -12.96 3.15
C GLY A 218 6.01 -13.51 3.95
N LEU A 219 5.81 -13.68 5.25
CA LEU A 219 6.84 -14.16 6.18
C LEU A 219 7.23 -15.63 5.93
N PRO A 220 8.41 -16.10 6.35
CA PRO A 220 8.70 -17.52 6.44
C PRO A 220 7.64 -18.24 7.31
N GLY A 221 7.19 -19.42 6.92
CA GLY A 221 6.09 -20.11 7.61
C GLY A 221 4.68 -19.70 7.20
N SER A 222 4.49 -18.68 6.37
CA SER A 222 3.14 -18.22 5.95
C SER A 222 2.45 -19.07 4.88
N GLY A 223 3.05 -20.18 4.43
CA GLY A 223 2.42 -21.09 3.45
C GLY A 223 2.69 -20.82 1.98
N LYS A 224 3.52 -19.82 1.62
CA LYS A 224 3.87 -19.45 0.24
C LYS A 224 4.29 -20.63 -0.64
N SER A 225 5.22 -21.44 -0.16
CA SER A 225 5.76 -22.57 -0.94
C SER A 225 4.73 -23.67 -1.17
N THR A 226 3.69 -23.77 -0.35
CA THR A 226 2.55 -24.65 -0.60
C THR A 226 1.74 -24.19 -1.79
N ILE A 227 1.44 -22.89 -1.86
CA ILE A 227 0.75 -22.28 -2.99
C ILE A 227 1.61 -22.40 -4.26
N ALA A 228 2.90 -22.06 -4.16
CA ALA A 228 3.84 -22.16 -5.27
C ALA A 228 3.91 -23.58 -5.85
N ARG A 229 3.94 -24.61 -5.00
CA ARG A 229 3.93 -26.02 -5.41
C ARG A 229 2.67 -26.38 -6.19
N GLY A 230 1.49 -26.01 -5.68
CA GLY A 230 0.23 -26.23 -6.39
C GLY A 230 0.15 -25.52 -7.76
N MET A 231 0.83 -24.39 -7.92
CA MET A 231 0.97 -23.74 -9.24
C MET A 231 1.96 -24.48 -10.14
N GLY A 232 3.05 -25.03 -9.57
CA GLY A 232 4.00 -25.88 -10.28
C GLY A 232 3.37 -27.15 -10.83
N GLU A 233 2.49 -27.80 -10.07
CA GLU A 233 1.71 -28.97 -10.51
C GLU A 233 0.79 -28.65 -11.70
N ARG A 234 0.41 -27.37 -11.86
CA ARG A 234 -0.36 -26.87 -13.02
C ARG A 234 0.53 -26.36 -14.17
N GLY A 235 1.84 -26.61 -14.13
CA GLY A 235 2.77 -26.33 -15.20
C GLY A 235 3.57 -25.03 -15.09
N ALA A 236 3.46 -24.27 -14.01
CA ALA A 236 4.30 -23.12 -13.80
C ALA A 236 5.73 -23.51 -13.39
N VAL A 237 6.73 -22.78 -13.86
CA VAL A 237 8.13 -22.94 -13.44
C VAL A 237 8.29 -22.30 -12.05
N ILE A 238 8.73 -23.07 -11.06
CA ILE A 238 8.99 -22.54 -9.72
C ILE A 238 10.45 -22.10 -9.63
N VAL A 239 10.68 -20.82 -9.32
CA VAL A 239 11.99 -20.26 -8.98
C VAL A 239 11.99 -19.97 -7.48
N SER A 240 12.61 -20.88 -6.70
CA SER A 240 12.66 -20.79 -5.24
C SER A 240 14.06 -20.43 -4.77
N LEU A 241 14.20 -19.32 -4.06
CA LEU A 241 15.48 -18.92 -3.45
C LEU A 241 15.97 -19.92 -2.41
N ASP A 242 15.05 -20.56 -1.68
CA ASP A 242 15.43 -21.58 -0.69
C ASP A 242 15.99 -22.85 -1.35
N GLN A 243 15.48 -23.24 -2.51
CA GLN A 243 16.03 -24.35 -3.29
C GLN A 243 17.40 -23.99 -3.88
N ILE A 244 17.51 -22.81 -4.48
CA ILE A 244 18.78 -22.34 -5.06
C ILE A 244 19.89 -22.27 -3.99
N ARG A 245 19.58 -21.81 -2.76
CA ARG A 245 20.55 -21.83 -1.65
C ARG A 245 21.09 -23.24 -1.37
N LYS A 246 20.25 -24.26 -1.46
CA LYS A 246 20.65 -25.67 -1.24
C LYS A 246 21.56 -26.22 -2.36
N GLU A 247 21.46 -25.67 -3.57
CA GLU A 247 22.31 -26.07 -4.70
C GLU A 247 23.73 -25.55 -4.56
N PHE A 248 23.96 -24.46 -3.81
CA PHE A 248 25.28 -23.95 -3.53
C PHE A 248 25.92 -24.73 -2.37
N LYS A 249 26.84 -25.66 -2.66
CA LYS A 249 27.51 -26.55 -1.67
C LYS A 249 28.18 -25.78 -0.53
N ASP A 250 28.72 -24.60 -0.84
CA ASP A 250 29.45 -23.75 0.12
C ASP A 250 28.60 -22.57 0.62
N TYR A 251 27.27 -22.70 0.58
CA TYR A 251 26.37 -21.62 0.98
C TYR A 251 26.67 -21.14 2.40
N LYS A 252 26.94 -19.84 2.53
CA LYS A 252 27.04 -19.13 3.80
C LYS A 252 25.99 -18.02 3.80
N ARG A 253 25.27 -17.87 4.90
CA ARG A 253 24.26 -16.82 5.04
C ARG A 253 24.95 -15.44 5.21
N ASN A 254 25.42 -14.89 4.12
CA ASN A 254 26.02 -13.55 4.04
C ASN A 254 25.57 -12.85 2.76
N GLN A 255 25.86 -11.56 2.66
CA GLN A 255 25.38 -10.70 1.55
C GLN A 255 25.89 -11.17 0.17
N GLU A 256 27.10 -11.68 0.09
CA GLU A 256 27.70 -12.15 -1.17
C GLU A 256 26.95 -13.37 -1.73
N PHE A 257 26.76 -14.40 -0.89
CA PHE A 257 26.03 -15.59 -1.31
C PHE A 257 24.55 -15.32 -1.60
N GLU A 258 23.89 -14.46 -0.81
CA GLU A 258 22.52 -14.03 -1.10
C GLU A 258 22.44 -13.31 -2.45
N GLY A 259 23.44 -12.48 -2.78
CA GLY A 259 23.55 -11.83 -4.09
C GLY A 259 23.66 -12.83 -5.23
N ARG A 260 24.51 -13.85 -5.08
CA ARG A 260 24.68 -14.93 -6.09
C ARG A 260 23.40 -15.76 -6.25
N CYS A 261 22.74 -16.12 -5.15
CA CYS A 261 21.47 -16.84 -5.21
C CYS A 261 20.41 -16.03 -5.95
N TYR A 262 20.33 -14.71 -5.68
CA TYR A 262 19.39 -13.83 -6.37
C TYR A 262 19.71 -13.71 -7.88
N GLN A 263 20.99 -13.60 -8.26
CA GLN A 263 21.40 -13.54 -9.67
C GLN A 263 21.03 -14.82 -10.40
N GLU A 264 21.27 -15.99 -9.81
CA GLU A 264 20.88 -17.29 -10.38
C GLU A 264 19.36 -17.39 -10.53
N ALA A 265 18.61 -17.01 -9.49
CA ALA A 265 17.15 -16.99 -9.54
C ALA A 265 16.63 -16.06 -10.65
N ALA A 266 17.21 -14.85 -10.77
CA ALA A 266 16.84 -13.89 -11.80
C ALA A 266 17.17 -14.42 -13.21
N SER A 267 18.27 -15.15 -13.36
CA SER A 267 18.64 -15.81 -14.64
C SER A 267 17.59 -16.87 -15.02
N ARG A 268 17.22 -17.75 -14.11
CA ARG A 268 16.17 -18.78 -14.33
C ARG A 268 14.81 -18.16 -14.67
N LEU A 269 14.42 -17.10 -13.95
CA LEU A 269 13.20 -16.35 -14.22
C LEU A 269 13.19 -15.82 -15.65
N LYS A 270 14.27 -15.13 -16.07
CA LYS A 270 14.40 -14.55 -17.41
C LYS A 270 14.34 -15.62 -18.52
N GLN A 271 15.04 -16.75 -18.33
CA GLN A 271 15.03 -17.87 -19.29
C GLN A 271 13.64 -18.47 -19.44
N ALA A 272 12.91 -18.68 -18.33
CA ALA A 272 11.58 -19.23 -18.37
C ALA A 272 10.59 -18.29 -19.07
N LEU A 273 10.60 -16.99 -18.71
CA LEU A 273 9.74 -15.98 -19.36
C LEU A 273 10.06 -15.82 -20.85
N ALA A 274 11.34 -15.79 -21.24
CA ALA A 274 11.77 -15.74 -22.63
C ALA A 274 11.28 -16.96 -23.45
N SER A 275 11.07 -18.11 -22.77
CA SER A 275 10.49 -19.32 -23.38
C SER A 275 8.96 -19.33 -23.36
N GLY A 276 8.29 -18.23 -23.00
CA GLY A 276 6.84 -18.13 -22.92
C GLY A 276 6.21 -18.91 -21.75
N LYS A 277 6.99 -19.35 -20.77
CA LYS A 277 6.50 -20.12 -19.62
C LYS A 277 6.04 -19.22 -18.51
N SER A 278 4.93 -19.58 -17.85
CA SER A 278 4.52 -18.94 -16.59
C SER A 278 5.46 -19.33 -15.45
N VAL A 279 5.75 -18.39 -14.55
CA VAL A 279 6.75 -18.56 -13.48
C VAL A 279 6.16 -18.16 -12.13
N VAL A 280 6.51 -18.90 -11.09
CA VAL A 280 6.27 -18.53 -9.69
C VAL A 280 7.61 -18.21 -9.04
N TRP A 281 7.75 -16.98 -8.54
CA TRP A 281 8.87 -16.54 -7.73
C TRP A 281 8.57 -16.81 -6.25
N ASP A 282 9.15 -17.89 -5.71
CA ASP A 282 8.93 -18.31 -4.32
C ASP A 282 10.04 -17.74 -3.41
N ALA A 283 9.78 -16.56 -2.87
CA ALA A 283 10.62 -15.89 -1.89
C ALA A 283 9.80 -14.98 -0.96
N CYS A 284 10.40 -14.54 0.15
CA CYS A 284 9.77 -13.64 1.11
C CYS A 284 9.88 -12.17 0.64
N CYS A 285 9.14 -11.78 -0.38
CA CYS A 285 9.12 -10.40 -0.89
C CYS A 285 8.20 -9.53 -0.03
N VAL A 286 8.56 -9.27 1.25
CA VAL A 286 7.69 -8.60 2.23
C VAL A 286 7.57 -7.10 2.05
N ASP A 287 8.50 -6.46 1.35
CA ASP A 287 8.52 -5.04 1.07
C ASP A 287 8.37 -4.73 -0.43
N GLN A 288 7.90 -3.53 -0.74
CA GLN A 288 7.65 -3.07 -2.12
C GLN A 288 8.92 -3.09 -2.97
N ARG A 289 10.07 -2.76 -2.38
CA ARG A 289 11.36 -2.75 -3.09
C ARG A 289 11.75 -4.16 -3.56
N ALA A 290 11.54 -5.16 -2.71
CA ALA A 290 11.84 -6.56 -3.06
C ALA A 290 10.89 -7.05 -4.17
N ARG A 291 9.59 -6.77 -4.05
CA ARG A 291 8.59 -7.10 -5.08
C ARG A 291 8.88 -6.38 -6.39
N GLY A 292 9.12 -5.07 -6.32
CA GLY A 292 9.36 -4.21 -7.48
C GLY A 292 10.51 -4.67 -8.38
N LYS A 293 11.60 -5.19 -7.80
CA LYS A 293 12.74 -5.74 -8.56
C LYS A 293 12.33 -6.94 -9.41
N VAL A 294 11.52 -7.83 -8.88
CA VAL A 294 11.07 -9.04 -9.58
C VAL A 294 10.00 -8.71 -10.60
N LEU A 295 9.04 -7.85 -10.23
CA LEU A 295 8.00 -7.37 -11.13
C LEU A 295 8.57 -6.60 -12.33
N ALA A 296 9.66 -5.85 -12.14
CA ALA A 296 10.35 -5.17 -13.25
C ALA A 296 10.91 -6.16 -14.27
N ILE A 297 11.40 -7.33 -13.83
CA ILE A 297 11.81 -8.40 -14.77
C ILE A 297 10.57 -8.89 -15.54
N GLY A 298 9.45 -9.16 -14.87
CA GLY A 298 8.22 -9.58 -15.54
C GLY A 298 7.77 -8.60 -16.61
N ARG A 299 7.74 -7.31 -16.30
CA ARG A 299 7.40 -6.25 -17.27
C ARG A 299 8.37 -6.19 -18.45
N ALA A 300 9.66 -6.36 -18.22
CA ALA A 300 10.67 -6.39 -19.30
C ALA A 300 10.49 -7.55 -20.29
N TYR A 301 9.82 -8.62 -19.87
CA TYR A 301 9.47 -9.78 -20.71
C TYR A 301 7.99 -9.81 -21.08
N ASP A 302 7.29 -8.69 -20.97
CA ASP A 302 5.87 -8.54 -21.31
C ASP A 302 4.96 -9.58 -20.62
N ALA A 303 5.30 -9.99 -19.39
CA ALA A 303 4.52 -10.93 -18.62
C ALA A 303 3.38 -10.22 -17.87
N LEU A 304 2.23 -10.88 -17.76
CA LEU A 304 1.22 -10.51 -16.80
C LEU A 304 1.77 -10.79 -15.39
N THR A 305 1.65 -9.82 -14.52
CA THR A 305 2.18 -9.93 -13.16
C THR A 305 1.06 -10.16 -12.15
N THR A 306 1.31 -11.09 -11.23
CA THR A 306 0.44 -11.35 -10.07
C THR A 306 1.28 -11.29 -8.80
N VAL A 307 0.77 -10.66 -7.75
CA VAL A 307 1.35 -10.79 -6.41
C VAL A 307 0.36 -11.56 -5.53
N ILE A 308 0.83 -12.63 -4.90
CA ILE A 308 0.08 -13.35 -3.88
C ILE A 308 0.69 -12.99 -2.53
N SER A 309 -0.07 -12.22 -1.74
CA SER A 309 0.34 -11.79 -0.40
C SER A 309 -0.29 -12.66 0.66
N ASN A 310 0.53 -13.28 1.51
CA ASN A 310 0.04 -13.96 2.70
C ASN A 310 -0.07 -12.95 3.85
N ASP A 311 -1.31 -12.56 4.14
CA ASP A 311 -1.65 -11.51 5.10
C ASP A 311 -2.16 -12.09 6.44
N ASP A 312 -1.69 -13.28 6.80
CA ASP A 312 -1.89 -13.84 8.14
C ASP A 312 -1.17 -12.99 9.20
N PRO A 313 -1.68 -12.95 10.45
CA PRO A 313 -0.96 -12.36 11.58
C PRO A 313 0.45 -12.93 11.73
N ALA A 314 1.40 -12.08 12.13
CA ALA A 314 2.81 -12.47 12.20
C ALA A 314 3.04 -13.63 13.18
N ASN A 315 2.35 -13.65 14.32
CA ASN A 315 2.45 -14.71 15.33
C ASN A 315 2.17 -16.11 14.75
N GLU A 316 1.19 -16.25 13.84
CA GLU A 316 0.91 -17.53 13.18
C GLU A 316 2.07 -17.98 12.28
N ALA A 317 2.69 -17.05 11.56
CA ALA A 317 3.88 -17.37 10.76
C ALA A 317 5.07 -17.77 11.64
N PHE A 318 5.26 -17.12 12.79
CA PHE A 318 6.29 -17.46 13.78
C PHE A 318 6.07 -18.87 14.34
N GLU A 319 4.84 -19.20 14.73
CA GLU A 319 4.50 -20.53 15.24
C GLU A 319 4.76 -21.61 14.18
N ARG A 320 4.31 -21.40 12.94
CA ARG A 320 4.56 -22.35 11.84
C ARG A 320 6.05 -22.47 11.50
N ASN A 321 6.80 -21.34 11.57
CA ASN A 321 8.24 -21.36 11.34
C ASN A 321 8.99 -22.17 12.42
N SER A 322 8.60 -22.08 13.68
CA SER A 322 9.25 -22.83 14.78
C SER A 322 9.13 -24.36 14.64
N LYS A 323 8.10 -24.82 13.91
CA LYS A 323 7.84 -26.26 13.65
C LYS A 323 8.58 -26.79 12.41
N ARG A 324 9.33 -25.97 11.69
CA ARG A 324 10.10 -26.38 10.51
C ARG A 324 11.36 -27.15 10.92
N GLU A 325 11.79 -28.08 10.08
CA GLU A 325 13.08 -28.79 10.24
C GLU A 325 14.27 -27.81 10.32
N ASN A 326 14.22 -26.75 9.51
CA ASN A 326 15.23 -25.69 9.47
C ASN A 326 14.54 -24.32 9.67
N PRO A 327 14.25 -23.90 10.91
CA PRO A 327 13.55 -22.66 11.19
C PRO A 327 14.43 -21.44 10.89
N VAL A 328 13.82 -20.40 10.40
CA VAL A 328 14.46 -19.08 10.27
C VAL A 328 14.61 -18.49 11.69
N PRO A 329 15.79 -17.98 12.08
CA PRO A 329 16.01 -17.39 13.41
C PRO A 329 15.04 -16.25 13.73
N ASN A 330 14.58 -16.17 14.99
CA ASN A 330 13.55 -15.21 15.40
C ASN A 330 13.92 -13.75 15.09
N HIS A 331 15.17 -13.34 15.33
CA HIS A 331 15.60 -11.97 15.03
C HIS A 331 15.49 -11.61 13.54
N ILE A 332 15.62 -12.60 12.64
CA ILE A 332 15.42 -12.40 11.20
C ILE A 332 13.93 -12.34 10.88
N MET A 333 13.11 -13.18 11.53
CA MET A 333 11.66 -13.14 11.41
C MET A 333 11.10 -11.78 11.85
N GLU A 334 11.55 -11.26 12.99
CA GLU A 334 11.19 -9.94 13.52
C GLU A 334 11.59 -8.81 12.56
N ALA A 335 12.83 -8.86 12.05
CA ALA A 335 13.29 -7.88 11.05
C ALA A 335 12.45 -7.90 9.77
N MET A 336 12.00 -9.08 9.33
CA MET A 336 11.10 -9.21 8.18
C MET A 336 9.68 -8.74 8.49
N ALA A 337 9.14 -9.08 9.67
CA ALA A 337 7.82 -8.63 10.10
C ALA A 337 7.75 -7.11 10.21
N ASN A 338 8.80 -6.47 10.72
CA ASN A 338 8.91 -5.01 10.83
C ASN A 338 9.04 -4.29 9.48
N LYS A 339 9.45 -5.00 8.42
CA LYS A 339 9.53 -4.49 7.04
C LYS A 339 8.31 -4.83 6.19
N ARG A 340 7.32 -5.51 6.74
CA ARG A 340 6.14 -5.93 6.00
C ARG A 340 5.31 -4.72 5.59
N GLU A 341 5.14 -4.57 4.28
CA GLU A 341 4.37 -3.49 3.64
C GLU A 341 3.18 -4.07 2.88
N MET A 342 2.07 -3.34 2.90
CA MET A 342 0.89 -3.66 2.08
C MET A 342 1.28 -3.77 0.61
N VAL A 343 0.72 -4.75 -0.10
CA VAL A 343 0.83 -4.83 -1.55
C VAL A 343 -0.22 -3.92 -2.17
N LEU A 344 0.22 -2.88 -2.89
CA LEU A 344 -0.69 -1.96 -3.58
C LEU A 344 -1.34 -2.64 -4.80
N SER A 345 -2.60 -2.33 -5.08
CA SER A 345 -3.32 -2.85 -6.26
C SER A 345 -2.63 -2.47 -7.57
N THR A 346 -1.84 -1.40 -7.56
CA THR A 346 -1.09 -0.88 -8.70
C THR A 346 0.26 -1.56 -8.93
N GLU A 347 0.74 -2.40 -8.01
CA GLU A 347 2.04 -3.07 -8.17
C GLU A 347 2.02 -4.14 -9.28
N ALA A 348 0.86 -4.80 -9.48
CA ALA A 348 0.72 -5.93 -10.39
C ALA A 348 -0.66 -5.93 -11.07
N HIS A 349 -0.80 -6.68 -12.18
CA HIS A 349 -2.06 -6.84 -12.90
C HIS A 349 -3.13 -7.52 -12.04
N SER A 350 -2.72 -8.41 -11.11
CA SER A 350 -3.57 -9.02 -10.10
C SER A 350 -2.86 -9.03 -8.75
N VAL A 351 -3.59 -8.69 -7.68
CA VAL A 351 -3.11 -8.78 -6.30
C VAL A 351 -4.09 -9.65 -5.51
N ILE A 352 -3.59 -10.75 -5.00
CA ILE A 352 -4.38 -11.73 -4.24
C ILE A 352 -3.89 -11.70 -2.79
N SER A 353 -4.78 -11.38 -1.87
CA SER A 353 -4.55 -11.56 -0.43
C SER A 353 -4.95 -12.97 -0.02
N VAL A 354 -4.11 -13.62 0.77
CA VAL A 354 -4.37 -14.93 1.38
C VAL A 354 -4.39 -14.75 2.87
N ARG A 355 -5.54 -15.06 3.48
CA ARG A 355 -5.69 -15.01 4.93
C ARG A 355 -6.45 -16.25 5.42
N SER A 356 -5.91 -16.95 6.41
CA SER A 356 -6.48 -18.19 6.94
C SER A 356 -6.84 -19.19 5.82
N GLY A 357 -6.02 -19.25 4.77
CA GLY A 357 -6.23 -20.12 3.60
C GLY A 357 -7.25 -19.63 2.58
N VAL A 358 -7.95 -18.52 2.83
CA VAL A 358 -8.89 -17.90 1.90
C VAL A 358 -8.14 -16.95 0.98
N MET A 359 -8.32 -17.09 -0.34
CA MET A 359 -7.77 -16.23 -1.37
C MET A 359 -8.82 -15.19 -1.79
N THR A 360 -8.47 -13.92 -1.72
CA THR A 360 -9.31 -12.80 -2.15
C THR A 360 -8.54 -11.93 -3.14
N ASP A 361 -9.13 -11.67 -4.30
CA ASP A 361 -8.58 -10.67 -5.23
C ASP A 361 -8.85 -9.28 -4.67
N VAL A 362 -7.78 -8.60 -4.27
CA VAL A 362 -7.81 -7.25 -3.71
C VAL A 362 -7.35 -6.18 -4.71
N SER A 363 -7.07 -6.58 -5.94
CA SER A 363 -6.74 -5.66 -7.03
C SER A 363 -7.98 -4.96 -7.58
N ARG A 364 -9.16 -5.49 -7.29
CA ARG A 364 -10.46 -4.91 -7.66
C ARG A 364 -11.22 -4.59 -6.39
N ARG A 365 -11.89 -3.47 -6.36
CA ARG A 365 -12.94 -3.25 -5.38
C ARG A 365 -14.14 -4.08 -5.82
N LEU A 366 -14.57 -5.03 -5.01
CA LEU A 366 -15.78 -5.79 -5.29
C LEU A 366 -16.97 -4.82 -5.19
N ALA A 367 -17.82 -4.81 -6.21
CA ALA A 367 -19.07 -4.06 -6.23
C ALA A 367 -20.05 -4.49 -5.11
N SER A 368 -19.72 -5.53 -4.33
CA SER A 368 -20.50 -6.05 -3.22
C SER A 368 -20.48 -5.17 -1.96
N ASP A 369 -19.63 -4.14 -1.89
CA ASP A 369 -19.66 -3.17 -0.78
C ASP A 369 -20.66 -2.03 -0.98
N ALA A 370 -21.32 -1.98 -2.12
CA ALA A 370 -22.56 -1.23 -2.31
C ALA A 370 -23.70 -2.07 -1.72
N GLN A 371 -24.00 -1.89 -0.44
CA GLN A 371 -25.28 -2.38 0.09
C GLN A 371 -26.41 -1.80 -0.78
N PRO A 372 -27.39 -2.61 -1.20
CA PRO A 372 -28.54 -2.07 -1.90
C PRO A 372 -29.20 -1.03 -1.01
N SER A 373 -29.38 0.18 -1.55
CA SER A 373 -30.17 1.22 -0.91
C SER A 373 -31.48 0.59 -0.41
N PRO A 374 -31.91 0.83 0.83
CA PRO A 374 -33.22 0.38 1.24
C PRO A 374 -34.25 0.99 0.27
N THR A 375 -34.90 0.15 -0.47
CA THR A 375 -36.05 0.52 -1.30
C THR A 375 -37.10 1.16 -0.41
N PRO A 376 -37.76 2.25 -0.84
CA PRO A 376 -38.70 3.04 -0.04
C PRO A 376 -39.91 2.25 0.42
#